data_97ecf00a43dd1b0358eec3c895c721a0
#
_entry.id   97ecf00a43dd1b0358eec3c895c721a0
#
_cell.length_a   1.000
_cell.length_b   1.000
_cell.length_c   1.000
_cell.angle_alpha   90.00
_cell.angle_beta   90.00
_cell.angle_gamma   90.00
#
_symmetry.space_group_name_H-M   'P 1'
#
loop_
_entity.id
_entity.type
_entity.pdbx_description
1 polymer ?
#
loop_
_entity_poly.entity_id
_entity_poly.type
_entity_poly.pdbx_seq_one_letter_code
_entity_poly.pdbx_strand_id
1 'polypeptide(L)'
;MKVLALDIGDKWTGVAVGDTNYKLALPHSVIKAESVDDLLEQVASLVKTEQAELVVVGIPIALSGEASKQTVKTNQVVGLLSKKIKIKVVTFDERLTTRRASAPAALPTRRVDEKAAMYLLQDYLDQANLA
;
A
#
# COMPACT_ATOMS: atom_id res chain seq x y z
N MET A 1 -1.84 -14.11 -10.21
CA MET A 1 -2.80 -13.22 -9.52
C MET A 1 -2.28 -11.79 -9.53
N LYS A 2 -3.11 -10.88 -9.95
CA LYS A 2 -2.73 -9.47 -10.01
C LYS A 2 -2.99 -8.77 -8.69
N VAL A 3 -2.00 -8.03 -8.21
CA VAL A 3 -2.01 -7.39 -6.89
C VAL A 3 -1.87 -5.88 -7.04
N LEU A 4 -2.69 -5.15 -6.30
CA LEU A 4 -2.61 -3.70 -6.18
C LEU A 4 -2.07 -3.38 -4.79
N ALA A 5 -1.06 -2.52 -4.69
CA ALA A 5 -0.51 -2.11 -3.41
C ALA A 5 -0.76 -0.63 -3.17
N LEU A 6 -1.05 -0.29 -1.93
CA LEU A 6 -1.33 1.08 -1.51
C LEU A 6 -0.41 1.49 -0.37
N ASP A 7 0.21 2.65 -0.52
CA ASP A 7 0.94 3.34 0.56
C ASP A 7 0.18 4.62 0.87
N ILE A 8 -0.62 4.58 1.93
CA ILE A 8 -1.58 5.64 2.25
C ILE A 8 -0.93 6.74 3.09
N GLY A 9 -0.91 7.95 2.55
CA GLY A 9 -0.48 9.16 3.26
C GLY A 9 -1.67 10.03 3.63
N ASP A 10 -1.40 11.25 4.10
CA ASP A 10 -2.46 12.18 4.52
C ASP A 10 -3.36 12.62 3.37
N LYS A 11 -2.77 13.07 2.28
CA LYS A 11 -3.50 13.54 1.10
C LYS A 11 -3.19 12.71 -0.13
N TRP A 12 -2.05 12.04 -0.14
CA TRP A 12 -1.55 11.31 -1.29
C TRP A 12 -1.43 9.83 -0.96
N THR A 13 -1.80 8.99 -1.89
CA THR A 13 -1.66 7.55 -1.77
C THR A 13 -0.87 7.03 -2.96
N GLY A 14 0.26 6.42 -2.70
CA GLY A 14 1.05 5.76 -3.74
C GLY A 14 0.41 4.44 -4.13
N VAL A 15 0.43 4.14 -5.42
CA VAL A 15 -0.15 2.91 -5.97
C VAL A 15 0.89 2.18 -6.79
N ALA A 16 1.00 0.88 -6.56
CA ALA A 16 1.81 -0.01 -7.37
C ALA A 16 0.99 -1.21 -7.80
N VAL A 17 1.42 -1.85 -8.87
CA VAL A 17 0.79 -3.07 -9.37
C VAL A 17 1.85 -4.15 -9.53
N GLY A 18 1.45 -5.38 -9.37
CA GLY A 18 2.34 -6.52 -9.54
C GLY A 18 1.57 -7.79 -9.79
N ASP A 19 2.30 -8.87 -9.95
CA ASP A 19 1.72 -10.18 -10.22
C ASP A 19 2.49 -11.23 -9.43
N THR A 20 1.76 -12.11 -8.75
CA THR A 20 2.38 -13.16 -7.95
C THR A 20 3.15 -14.17 -8.79
N ASN A 21 2.77 -14.35 -10.06
CA ASN A 21 3.45 -15.28 -10.96
C ASN A 21 4.81 -14.76 -11.41
N TYR A 22 4.88 -13.46 -11.72
CA TYR A 22 6.12 -12.83 -12.19
C TYR A 22 6.95 -12.27 -11.03
N LYS A 23 6.34 -12.07 -9.87
CA LYS A 23 7.02 -11.57 -8.66
C LYS A 23 7.70 -10.23 -8.87
N LEU A 24 7.09 -9.39 -9.70
CA LEU A 24 7.62 -8.08 -10.05
C LEU A 24 6.59 -7.01 -9.73
N ALA A 25 7.01 -6.00 -8.98
CA ALA A 25 6.20 -4.84 -8.67
C ALA A 25 6.61 -3.65 -9.55
N LEU A 26 5.63 -2.92 -10.05
CA LEU A 26 5.83 -1.74 -10.88
C LEU A 26 5.10 -0.55 -10.26
N PRO A 27 5.68 0.65 -10.33
CA PRO A 27 4.96 1.85 -9.91
C PRO A 27 3.78 2.08 -10.85
N HIS A 28 2.66 2.52 -10.31
CA HIS A 28 1.47 2.78 -11.11
C HIS A 28 1.12 4.28 -11.11
N SER A 29 0.77 4.82 -9.96
CA SER A 29 0.28 6.20 -9.88
C SER A 29 0.30 6.71 -8.45
N VAL A 30 -0.01 7.99 -8.30
CA VAL A 30 -0.25 8.59 -7.00
C VAL A 30 -1.67 9.17 -7.04
N ILE A 31 -2.48 8.79 -6.06
CA ILE A 31 -3.84 9.27 -5.92
C ILE A 31 -3.84 10.46 -4.96
N LYS A 32 -4.46 11.56 -5.38
CA LYS A 32 -4.80 12.64 -4.47
C LYS A 32 -6.28 12.49 -4.11
N ALA A 33 -6.54 12.31 -2.82
CA ALA A 33 -7.91 12.13 -2.33
C ALA A 33 -8.30 13.30 -1.43
N GLU A 34 -9.49 13.82 -1.64
CA GLU A 34 -10.02 14.94 -0.85
C GLU A 34 -10.68 14.46 0.44
N SER A 35 -11.02 13.18 0.50
CA SER A 35 -11.64 12.55 1.67
C SER A 35 -11.38 11.05 1.65
N VAL A 36 -11.72 10.38 2.75
CA VAL A 36 -11.65 8.92 2.79
C VAL A 36 -12.60 8.31 1.76
N ASP A 37 -13.81 8.83 1.64
CA ASP A 37 -14.77 8.33 0.65
C ASP A 37 -14.23 8.47 -0.77
N ASP A 38 -13.60 9.59 -1.09
CA ASP A 38 -12.96 9.79 -2.38
C ASP A 38 -11.86 8.77 -2.63
N LEU A 39 -11.02 8.52 -1.61
CA LEU A 39 -9.97 7.50 -1.72
C LEU A 39 -10.56 6.12 -2.01
N LEU A 40 -11.59 5.73 -1.29
CA LEU A 40 -12.25 4.44 -1.48
C LEU A 40 -12.81 4.30 -2.90
N GLU A 41 -13.44 5.36 -3.43
CA GLU A 41 -13.99 5.35 -4.78
C GLU A 41 -12.88 5.21 -5.83
N GLN A 42 -11.78 5.94 -5.66
CA GLN A 42 -10.66 5.87 -6.61
C GLN A 42 -10.00 4.50 -6.58
N VAL A 43 -9.81 3.92 -5.39
CA VAL A 43 -9.24 2.58 -5.26
C VAL A 43 -10.16 1.53 -5.87
N ALA A 44 -11.47 1.62 -5.62
CA ALA A 44 -12.42 0.68 -6.20
C ALA A 44 -12.40 0.74 -7.74
N SER A 45 -12.26 1.93 -8.29
CA SER A 45 -12.14 2.11 -9.74
C SER A 45 -10.86 1.46 -10.27
N LEU A 46 -9.73 1.65 -9.58
CA LEU A 46 -8.46 1.03 -9.97
C LEU A 46 -8.52 -0.49 -9.90
N VAL A 47 -9.16 -1.04 -8.89
CA VAL A 47 -9.33 -2.49 -8.76
C VAL A 47 -10.01 -3.05 -10.01
N LYS A 48 -11.04 -2.37 -10.49
CA LYS A 48 -11.75 -2.79 -11.71
C LYS A 48 -10.89 -2.61 -12.95
N THR A 49 -10.30 -1.43 -13.12
CA THR A 49 -9.52 -1.09 -14.31
C THR A 49 -8.31 -2.00 -14.46
N GLU A 50 -7.62 -2.27 -13.35
CA GLU A 50 -6.43 -3.12 -13.33
C GLU A 50 -6.75 -4.60 -13.19
N GLN A 51 -8.01 -4.95 -12.98
CA GLN A 51 -8.45 -6.33 -12.75
C GLN A 51 -7.68 -6.98 -11.59
N ALA A 52 -7.49 -6.22 -10.52
CA ALA A 52 -6.77 -6.71 -9.34
C ALA A 52 -7.59 -7.77 -8.62
N GLU A 53 -6.90 -8.75 -8.07
CA GLU A 53 -7.50 -9.85 -7.31
C GLU A 53 -7.15 -9.79 -5.82
N LEU A 54 -6.21 -8.92 -5.47
CA LEU A 54 -5.75 -8.73 -4.10
C LEU A 54 -5.28 -7.28 -3.95
N VAL A 55 -5.61 -6.67 -2.81
CA VAL A 55 -5.07 -5.36 -2.43
C VAL A 55 -4.20 -5.54 -1.19
N VAL A 56 -2.97 -5.03 -1.26
CA VAL A 56 -2.03 -5.00 -0.14
C VAL A 56 -1.89 -3.56 0.32
N VAL A 57 -2.12 -3.32 1.60
CA VAL A 57 -2.00 -1.97 2.19
C VAL A 57 -0.88 -1.97 3.21
N GLY A 58 0.09 -1.09 3.02
CA GLY A 58 1.18 -0.92 3.97
C GLY A 58 0.69 -0.25 5.25
N ILE A 59 1.04 -0.81 6.40
CA ILE A 59 0.66 -0.26 7.69
C ILE A 59 1.90 0.42 8.30
N PRO A 60 1.89 1.75 8.46
CA PRO A 60 3.00 2.45 9.08
C PRO A 60 2.95 2.26 10.59
N ILE A 61 3.90 1.49 11.11
CA ILE A 61 4.06 1.24 12.55
C ILE A 61 5.45 1.69 12.93
N ALA A 62 5.59 2.40 14.05
CA ALA A 62 6.88 2.79 14.56
C ALA A 62 7.72 1.56 14.90
N LEU A 63 9.05 1.68 14.86
CA LEU A 63 9.95 0.57 15.18
C LEU A 63 9.72 0.05 16.60
N SER A 64 9.24 0.91 17.52
CA SER A 64 8.85 0.51 18.87
C SER A 64 7.60 -0.37 18.92
N GLY A 65 6.88 -0.50 17.81
CA GLY A 65 5.61 -1.21 17.75
C GLY A 65 4.41 -0.35 18.08
N GLU A 66 4.61 0.94 18.38
CA GLU A 66 3.52 1.84 18.73
C GLU A 66 2.75 2.30 17.51
N ALA A 67 1.41 2.35 17.65
CA ALA A 67 0.53 2.88 16.63
C ALA A 67 0.58 4.41 16.64
N SER A 68 0.72 5.02 15.45
CA SER A 68 0.64 6.45 15.27
C SER A 68 -0.76 6.83 14.79
N LYS A 69 -1.00 8.15 14.62
CA LYS A 69 -2.25 8.62 14.01
C LYS A 69 -2.42 8.05 12.60
N GLN A 70 -1.31 7.96 11.87
CA GLN A 70 -1.33 7.39 10.51
C GLN A 70 -1.66 5.90 10.54
N THR A 71 -1.17 5.16 11.54
CA THR A 71 -1.51 3.75 11.71
C THR A 71 -3.01 3.58 11.89
N VAL A 72 -3.61 4.37 12.77
CA VAL A 72 -5.06 4.32 13.05
C VAL A 72 -5.85 4.64 11.79
N LYS A 73 -5.49 5.72 11.10
CA LYS A 73 -6.16 6.12 9.86
C LYS A 73 -6.09 5.03 8.81
N THR A 74 -4.92 4.44 8.62
CA THR A 74 -4.72 3.39 7.62
C THR A 74 -5.58 2.17 7.94
N ASN A 75 -5.63 1.76 9.21
CA ASN A 75 -6.45 0.64 9.62
C ASN A 75 -7.95 0.90 9.39
N GLN A 76 -8.40 2.14 9.61
CA GLN A 76 -9.78 2.52 9.32
C GLN A 76 -10.08 2.41 7.82
N VAL A 77 -9.17 2.88 6.99
CA VAL A 77 -9.32 2.80 5.53
C VAL A 77 -9.38 1.33 5.08
N VAL A 78 -8.51 0.48 5.64
CA VAL A 78 -8.52 -0.96 5.33
C VAL A 78 -9.88 -1.58 5.66
N GLY A 79 -10.43 -1.28 6.83
CA GLY A 79 -11.74 -1.79 7.23
C GLY A 79 -12.85 -1.37 6.29
N LEU A 80 -12.87 -0.08 5.91
CA LEU A 80 -13.87 0.45 5.00
C LEU A 80 -13.70 -0.11 3.58
N LEU A 81 -12.46 -0.22 3.13
CA LEU A 81 -12.16 -0.75 1.80
C LEU A 81 -12.59 -2.22 1.69
N SER A 82 -12.35 -3.01 2.74
CA SER A 82 -12.75 -4.41 2.77
C SER A 82 -14.26 -4.60 2.61
N LYS A 83 -15.03 -3.62 3.07
CA LYS A 83 -16.50 -3.65 2.91
C LYS A 83 -16.93 -3.19 1.52
N LYS A 84 -16.18 -2.30 0.91
CA LYS A 84 -16.55 -1.68 -0.36
C LYS A 84 -16.23 -2.54 -1.57
N ILE A 85 -15.10 -3.23 -1.55
CA ILE A 85 -14.68 -4.08 -2.67
C ILE A 85 -14.85 -5.57 -2.32
N LYS A 86 -14.99 -6.39 -3.35
CA LYS A 86 -15.26 -7.83 -3.17
C LYS A 86 -13.99 -8.66 -3.05
N ILE A 87 -12.86 -8.13 -3.46
CA ILE A 87 -11.59 -8.85 -3.42
C ILE A 87 -10.96 -8.70 -2.03
N LYS A 88 -10.01 -9.58 -1.74
CA LYS A 88 -9.33 -9.61 -0.45
C LYS A 88 -8.44 -8.39 -0.27
N VAL A 89 -8.46 -7.81 0.92
CA VAL A 89 -7.56 -6.74 1.34
C VAL A 89 -6.70 -7.28 2.49
N VAL A 90 -5.38 -7.23 2.32
CA VAL A 90 -4.44 -7.66 3.35
C VAL A 90 -3.55 -6.49 3.73
N THR A 91 -2.99 -6.55 4.93
CA THR A 91 -2.08 -5.52 5.42
C THR A 91 -0.65 -6.07 5.44
N PHE A 92 0.32 -5.17 5.30
CA PHE A 92 1.73 -5.49 5.37
C PHE A 92 2.42 -4.48 6.27
N ASP A 93 3.12 -4.97 7.29
CA ASP A 93 3.84 -4.11 8.23
C ASP A 93 5.05 -3.48 7.53
N GLU A 94 5.05 -2.15 7.41
CA GLU A 94 6.12 -1.42 6.73
C GLU A 94 7.48 -1.56 7.41
N ARG A 95 7.52 -1.97 8.69
CA ARG A 95 8.78 -2.27 9.36
C ARG A 95 9.52 -3.45 8.73
N LEU A 96 8.80 -4.32 7.99
CA LEU A 96 9.37 -5.48 7.31
C LEU A 96 9.96 -5.12 5.96
N THR A 97 9.89 -3.87 5.54
CA THR A 97 10.37 -3.42 4.25
C THR A 97 11.87 -3.20 4.29
N THR A 98 12.63 -4.04 3.61
CA THR A 98 14.10 -3.96 3.59
C THR A 98 14.60 -2.68 2.92
N ARG A 99 13.91 -2.23 1.89
CA ARG A 99 14.27 -1.02 1.15
C ARG A 99 14.12 0.23 1.99
N ARG A 100 13.15 0.24 2.90
CA ARG A 100 12.94 1.36 3.80
C ARG A 100 14.09 1.48 4.79
N ALA A 101 14.64 0.36 5.26
CA ALA A 101 15.77 0.36 6.17
C ALA A 101 17.04 0.87 5.51
N SER A 102 17.17 0.72 4.19
CA SER A 102 18.32 1.19 3.42
C SER A 102 18.10 2.57 2.80
N ALA A 103 16.92 3.15 2.95
CA ALA A 103 16.64 4.48 2.44
C ALA A 103 17.48 5.51 3.18
N PRO A 104 18.02 6.54 2.48
CA PRO A 104 18.77 7.59 3.17
C PRO A 104 17.90 8.23 4.24
N ALA A 105 18.44 8.33 5.44
CA ALA A 105 17.76 8.96 6.58
C ALA A 105 17.43 10.43 6.34
N ALA A 106 17.82 10.96 5.21
CA ALA A 106 17.80 12.38 4.89
C ALA A 106 16.59 12.84 4.09
N LEU A 107 15.53 12.06 3.97
CA LEU A 107 14.30 12.59 3.39
C LEU A 107 13.54 13.31 4.49
N PRO A 108 13.67 14.64 4.60
CA PRO A 108 13.10 15.39 5.73
C PRO A 108 11.58 15.44 5.70
N THR A 109 10.97 15.11 4.56
CA THR A 109 9.53 15.00 4.44
C THR A 109 9.23 13.71 3.73
N ARG A 110 8.48 12.86 4.40
CA ARG A 110 8.00 11.65 3.77
C ARG A 110 6.99 12.02 2.70
N ARG A 111 7.44 12.03 1.46
CA ARG A 111 6.53 12.16 0.35
C ARG A 111 6.09 10.76 -0.06
N VAL A 112 4.80 10.51 0.02
CA VAL A 112 4.22 9.28 -0.49
C VAL A 112 4.25 9.35 -2.01
N ASP A 113 4.83 8.35 -2.65
CA ASP A 113 4.85 8.25 -4.11
C ASP A 113 4.68 6.80 -4.55
N GLU A 114 4.55 6.61 -5.86
CA GLU A 114 4.34 5.28 -6.44
C GLU A 114 5.55 4.35 -6.22
N LYS A 115 6.73 4.91 -6.00
CA LYS A 115 7.93 4.11 -5.72
C LYS A 115 7.87 3.48 -4.32
N ALA A 116 7.34 4.21 -3.34
CA ALA A 116 7.16 3.66 -2.00
C ALA A 116 6.21 2.47 -2.04
N ALA A 117 5.11 2.59 -2.78
CA ALA A 117 4.16 1.50 -2.96
C ALA A 117 4.81 0.32 -3.72
N MET A 118 5.66 0.61 -4.70
CA MET A 118 6.39 -0.42 -5.45
C MET A 118 7.31 -1.23 -4.53
N TYR A 119 8.08 -0.56 -3.68
CA TYR A 119 8.99 -1.24 -2.76
C TYR A 119 8.21 -2.10 -1.76
N LEU A 120 7.11 -1.56 -1.25
CA LEU A 120 6.20 -2.29 -0.37
C LEU A 120 5.69 -3.57 -1.04
N LEU A 121 5.21 -3.45 -2.26
CA LEU A 121 4.67 -4.59 -3.01
C LEU A 121 5.77 -5.61 -3.33
N GLN A 122 6.95 -5.14 -3.74
CA GLN A 122 8.05 -6.04 -4.06
C GLN A 122 8.43 -6.87 -2.83
N ASP A 123 8.53 -6.23 -1.66
CA ASP A 123 8.83 -6.95 -0.42
C ASP A 123 7.73 -7.95 -0.05
N TYR A 124 6.46 -7.57 -0.26
CA TYR A 124 5.35 -8.48 -0.05
C TYR A 124 5.46 -9.72 -0.97
N LEU A 125 5.72 -9.49 -2.26
CA LEU A 125 5.85 -10.58 -3.23
C LEU A 125 7.03 -11.49 -2.90
N ASP A 126 8.15 -10.91 -2.49
CA ASP A 126 9.35 -11.68 -2.13
C ASP A 126 9.10 -12.53 -0.89
N GLN A 127 8.41 -12.01 0.10
CA GLN A 127 8.13 -12.76 1.33
C GLN A 127 7.06 -13.82 1.12
N ALA A 128 6.09 -13.57 0.26
CA ALA A 128 5.05 -14.56 -0.06
C ALA A 128 5.64 -15.82 -0.68
N ASN A 129 6.83 -15.74 -1.25
CA ASN A 129 7.51 -16.88 -1.84
C ASN A 129 8.18 -17.81 -0.83
N LEU A 130 8.31 -17.32 0.41
CA LEU A 130 8.96 -18.10 1.46
C LEU A 130 7.97 -19.03 2.18
N ALA A 131 6.70 -18.87 1.87
CA ALA A 131 5.65 -19.68 2.49
C ALA A 131 5.47 -21.02 1.78
#